data_f1b69412aae399493c8b24253bcdae12
#
_entry.id   f1b69412aae399493c8b24253bcdae12
#
_cell.length_a   1.000
_cell.length_b   1.000
_cell.length_c   1.000
_cell.angle_alpha   90.00
_cell.angle_beta   90.00
_cell.angle_gamma   90.00
#
_symmetry.space_group_name_H-M   'P 1'
#
loop_
_entity.id
_entity.type
_entity.pdbx_description
1 polymer ?
#
loop_
_entity_poly.entity_id
_entity_poly.type
_entity_poly.pdbx_seq_one_letter_code
_entity_poly.pdbx_strand_id
1 'polypeptide(L)'
;MSANTTSADGVEKRRMHFVIAGGSLGGLATGIALRELGHDTTILERNRNPLLHDQGAGIVAGGHSLEFLFKYNRCQRPVAIHSERRQYLDNDGNVVHSVNANHNMTSWDLTYHMLRANYDVQKHGEGVCVSWRCTSDHSVTGTIAADRLIGADGPNSFIRSLFVPNLGRKYAGYCALRGTVVEHEVSDTARETFVDNFTFYHGPGIQILGCLIPGLNGTLEPGERLINFVYYTNFPEGSDALNDIMTDAEGRRHRITVPPGTVDPKAWKRQQELAVKHLPSQFAELVSKAKSPFVQAVTDVLSPENEFLDGRVVLIGDALAGFRPHTVASTSQAAFDAMIYADYVAGEVPWDIWKRRTMGYARFIHKRGVDMGNRSQHQLLPLEEYIRDRDEASIPIGGQVFPDWATEI
;
A
#
# COMPACT_ATOMS: atom_id res chain seq x y z
N MET A 1 -6.29 -37.68 9.64
CA MET A 1 -7.36 -37.57 10.68
C MET A 1 -7.35 -36.11 11.12
N SER A 2 -8.36 -35.32 10.72
CA SER A 2 -8.46 -33.89 11.05
C SER A 2 -8.92 -33.72 12.49
N ALA A 3 -8.16 -32.99 13.29
CA ALA A 3 -8.52 -32.64 14.66
C ALA A 3 -9.60 -31.53 14.62
N ASN A 4 -10.72 -31.80 15.28
CA ASN A 4 -11.86 -30.90 15.44
C ASN A 4 -11.66 -30.05 16.70
N THR A 5 -11.80 -28.75 16.62
CA THR A 5 -11.85 -27.84 17.78
C THR A 5 -13.31 -27.55 18.13
N THR A 6 -13.74 -27.85 19.35
CA THR A 6 -15.11 -27.59 19.85
C THR A 6 -15.25 -26.16 20.37
N SER A 7 -16.25 -25.41 19.87
CA SER A 7 -16.73 -24.17 20.48
C SER A 7 -17.76 -24.44 21.59
N ALA A 8 -18.02 -23.46 22.48
CA ALA A 8 -18.90 -23.59 23.66
C ALA A 8 -20.32 -24.04 23.36
N ASP A 9 -20.79 -24.05 22.12
CA ASP A 9 -22.14 -24.46 21.68
C ASP A 9 -22.19 -25.80 20.93
N GLY A 10 -21.13 -26.62 20.99
CA GLY A 10 -21.14 -27.98 20.48
C GLY A 10 -21.22 -28.17 18.95
N VAL A 11 -21.17 -27.12 18.16
CA VAL A 11 -21.10 -27.21 16.69
C VAL A 11 -19.63 -27.25 16.29
N GLU A 12 -19.15 -28.40 15.83
CA GLU A 12 -17.82 -28.56 15.26
C GLU A 12 -17.69 -27.64 14.02
N LYS A 13 -16.92 -26.55 14.13
CA LYS A 13 -16.60 -25.73 12.97
C LYS A 13 -15.70 -26.54 12.04
N ARG A 14 -16.13 -26.76 10.80
CA ARG A 14 -15.36 -27.47 9.78
C ARG A 14 -14.06 -26.72 9.50
N ARG A 15 -12.91 -27.35 9.70
CA ARG A 15 -11.61 -26.84 9.27
C ARG A 15 -11.58 -26.80 7.74
N MET A 16 -11.31 -25.63 7.18
CA MET A 16 -11.22 -25.38 5.74
C MET A 16 -9.77 -25.14 5.33
N HIS A 17 -9.46 -25.39 4.05
CA HIS A 17 -8.19 -25.04 3.43
C HIS A 17 -8.37 -23.88 2.45
N PHE A 18 -7.60 -22.80 2.67
CA PHE A 18 -7.57 -21.61 1.83
C PHE A 18 -6.26 -21.55 1.07
N VAL A 19 -6.32 -21.39 -0.25
CA VAL A 19 -5.18 -21.02 -1.07
C VAL A 19 -5.22 -19.51 -1.30
N ILE A 20 -4.12 -18.83 -1.05
CA ILE A 20 -3.97 -17.38 -1.16
C ILE A 20 -2.93 -17.10 -2.26
N ALA A 21 -3.35 -16.49 -3.34
CA ALA A 21 -2.47 -16.05 -4.41
C ALA A 21 -1.94 -14.65 -4.10
N GLY A 22 -0.64 -14.54 -3.78
CA GLY A 22 0.06 -13.33 -3.39
C GLY A 22 0.48 -13.33 -1.91
N GLY A 23 1.79 -13.22 -1.67
CA GLY A 23 2.41 -13.23 -0.33
C GLY A 23 2.85 -11.86 0.17
N SER A 24 2.22 -10.77 -0.29
CA SER A 24 2.43 -9.41 0.21
C SER A 24 1.49 -9.11 1.39
N LEU A 25 1.36 -7.83 1.78
CA LEU A 25 0.66 -7.42 3.00
C LEU A 25 -0.76 -7.98 3.11
N GLY A 26 -1.56 -7.92 2.02
CA GLY A 26 -2.94 -8.41 2.02
C GLY A 26 -3.03 -9.93 2.20
N GLY A 27 -2.21 -10.68 1.46
CA GLY A 27 -2.22 -12.14 1.57
C GLY A 27 -1.71 -12.64 2.91
N LEU A 28 -0.67 -12.01 3.47
CA LEU A 28 -0.16 -12.32 4.81
C LEU A 28 -1.20 -11.99 5.88
N ALA A 29 -1.83 -10.81 5.82
CA ALA A 29 -2.86 -10.42 6.78
C ALA A 29 -4.04 -11.40 6.76
N THR A 30 -4.53 -11.77 5.57
CA THR A 30 -5.62 -12.75 5.45
C THR A 30 -5.21 -14.13 5.96
N GLY A 31 -4.01 -14.58 5.62
CA GLY A 31 -3.48 -15.86 6.10
C GLY A 31 -3.37 -15.91 7.62
N ILE A 32 -2.90 -14.83 8.26
CA ILE A 32 -2.83 -14.71 9.73
C ILE A 32 -4.24 -14.80 10.33
N ALA A 33 -5.18 -13.99 9.84
CA ALA A 33 -6.53 -13.93 10.37
C ALA A 33 -7.29 -15.28 10.26
N LEU A 34 -7.15 -15.97 9.11
CA LEU A 34 -7.75 -17.30 8.91
C LEU A 34 -7.11 -18.39 9.77
N ARG A 35 -5.80 -18.33 10.00
CA ARG A 35 -5.10 -19.26 10.90
C ARG A 35 -5.50 -19.09 12.37
N GLU A 36 -5.74 -17.86 12.81
CA GLU A 36 -6.27 -17.61 14.16
C GLU A 36 -7.64 -18.25 14.39
N LEU A 37 -8.42 -18.42 13.31
CA LEU A 37 -9.70 -19.16 13.35
C LEU A 37 -9.54 -20.69 13.26
N GLY A 38 -8.30 -21.20 13.19
CA GLY A 38 -8.00 -22.63 13.12
C GLY A 38 -8.07 -23.25 11.71
N HIS A 39 -8.10 -22.43 10.66
CA HIS A 39 -8.10 -22.89 9.27
C HIS A 39 -6.70 -23.12 8.70
N ASP A 40 -6.60 -23.95 7.67
CA ASP A 40 -5.37 -24.16 6.92
C ASP A 40 -5.21 -23.09 5.85
N THR A 41 -3.99 -22.56 5.69
CA THR A 41 -3.70 -21.59 4.63
C THR A 41 -2.43 -21.94 3.89
N THR A 42 -2.45 -21.82 2.55
CA THR A 42 -1.30 -21.94 1.69
C THR A 42 -1.13 -20.66 0.88
N ILE A 43 -0.01 -19.95 1.07
CA ILE A 43 0.28 -18.74 0.30
C ILE A 43 1.18 -19.09 -0.89
N LEU A 44 0.74 -18.71 -2.10
CA LEU A 44 1.50 -18.83 -3.33
C LEU A 44 2.09 -17.46 -3.69
N GLU A 45 3.41 -17.33 -3.64
CA GLU A 45 4.13 -16.10 -4.01
C GLU A 45 5.05 -16.38 -5.22
N ARG A 46 4.94 -15.57 -6.27
CA ARG A 46 5.72 -15.71 -7.49
C ARG A 46 7.18 -15.30 -7.35
N ASN A 47 7.47 -14.36 -6.42
CA ASN A 47 8.80 -13.83 -6.23
C ASN A 47 9.52 -14.55 -5.10
N ARG A 48 10.76 -14.94 -5.34
CA ARG A 48 11.59 -15.63 -4.34
C ARG A 48 12.00 -14.72 -3.18
N ASN A 49 12.23 -13.45 -3.47
CA ASN A 49 12.66 -12.44 -2.50
C ASN A 49 11.60 -11.37 -2.35
N PRO A 50 11.49 -10.70 -1.20
CA PRO A 50 10.64 -9.54 -1.04
C PRO A 50 10.99 -8.48 -2.08
N LEU A 51 9.97 -8.01 -2.83
CA LEU A 51 10.17 -7.07 -3.97
C LEU A 51 10.68 -5.70 -3.56
N LEU A 52 10.43 -5.29 -2.32
CA LEU A 52 10.73 -3.95 -1.80
C LEU A 52 11.72 -3.98 -0.65
N HIS A 53 12.55 -5.02 -0.57
CA HIS A 53 13.58 -5.12 0.46
C HIS A 53 14.55 -3.94 0.36
N ASP A 54 14.74 -3.22 1.47
CA ASP A 54 15.59 -2.02 1.62
C ASP A 54 15.24 -0.84 0.68
N GLN A 55 14.05 -0.81 0.10
CA GLN A 55 13.66 0.23 -0.86
C GLN A 55 13.02 1.47 -0.21
N GLY A 56 12.85 1.47 1.11
CA GLY A 56 12.38 2.63 1.85
C GLY A 56 11.02 3.17 1.37
N ALA A 57 10.12 2.30 0.91
CA ALA A 57 8.77 2.73 0.55
C ALA A 57 7.99 3.06 1.81
N GLY A 58 7.85 4.37 2.10
CA GLY A 58 7.07 4.87 3.22
C GLY A 58 5.60 4.56 3.06
N ILE A 59 4.97 4.11 4.14
CA ILE A 59 3.52 3.93 4.27
C ILE A 59 3.03 4.53 5.58
N VAL A 60 1.77 4.92 5.60
CA VAL A 60 1.11 5.36 6.83
C VAL A 60 0.40 4.14 7.43
N ALA A 61 0.82 3.75 8.63
CA ALA A 61 0.11 2.76 9.44
C ALA A 61 -1.03 3.47 10.16
N GLY A 62 -2.20 3.56 9.51
CA GLY A 62 -3.38 4.23 10.04
C GLY A 62 -4.62 3.34 9.89
N GLY A 63 -5.73 3.77 10.48
CA GLY A 63 -7.01 3.09 10.32
C GLY A 63 -6.95 1.60 10.63
N HIS A 64 -7.50 0.81 9.72
CA HIS A 64 -7.60 -0.65 9.88
C HIS A 64 -6.25 -1.37 9.91
N SER A 65 -5.16 -0.79 9.37
CA SER A 65 -3.84 -1.43 9.48
C SER A 65 -3.33 -1.45 10.92
N LEU A 66 -3.57 -0.38 11.69
CA LEU A 66 -3.26 -0.38 13.14
C LEU A 66 -4.17 -1.31 13.92
N GLU A 67 -5.47 -1.33 13.60
CA GLU A 67 -6.45 -2.24 14.19
C GLU A 67 -6.02 -3.70 13.98
N PHE A 68 -5.62 -4.05 12.75
CA PHE A 68 -5.10 -5.38 12.43
C PHE A 68 -3.86 -5.71 13.25
N LEU A 69 -2.87 -4.82 13.28
CA LEU A 69 -1.65 -5.04 14.05
C LEU A 69 -1.94 -5.16 15.55
N PHE A 70 -2.85 -4.35 16.09
CA PHE A 70 -3.25 -4.47 17.48
C PHE A 70 -3.88 -5.82 17.80
N LYS A 71 -4.74 -6.35 16.90
CA LYS A 71 -5.44 -7.62 17.08
C LYS A 71 -4.51 -8.85 16.90
N TYR A 72 -3.61 -8.81 15.92
CA TYR A 72 -2.90 -10.01 15.45
C TYR A 72 -1.37 -9.96 15.62
N ASN A 73 -0.77 -8.78 15.84
CA ASN A 73 0.69 -8.70 15.94
C ASN A 73 1.18 -9.17 17.31
N ARG A 74 2.04 -10.18 17.29
CA ARG A 74 2.69 -10.76 18.49
C ARG A 74 4.15 -10.32 18.65
N CYS A 75 4.68 -9.56 17.68
CA CYS A 75 6.03 -9.02 17.76
C CYS A 75 6.06 -7.85 18.74
N GLN A 76 6.90 -7.91 19.77
CA GLN A 76 7.08 -6.82 20.75
C GLN A 76 8.05 -5.76 20.24
N ARG A 77 7.79 -5.23 19.05
CA ARG A 77 8.61 -4.19 18.43
C ARG A 77 7.72 -3.03 17.95
N PRO A 78 8.14 -1.77 18.13
CA PRO A 78 7.45 -0.63 17.56
C PRO A 78 7.31 -0.77 16.05
N VAL A 79 6.13 -0.44 15.53
CA VAL A 79 5.78 -0.63 14.10
C VAL A 79 5.93 0.63 13.27
N ALA A 80 6.05 1.80 13.91
CA ALA A 80 6.02 3.10 13.24
C ALA A 80 6.74 4.18 14.04
N ILE A 81 7.07 5.26 13.34
CA ILE A 81 7.50 6.54 13.89
C ILE A 81 6.30 7.47 13.95
N HIS A 82 6.15 8.22 15.04
CA HIS A 82 5.11 9.22 15.18
C HIS A 82 5.46 10.49 14.41
N SER A 83 4.51 10.99 13.64
CA SER A 83 4.50 12.34 13.09
C SER A 83 3.37 13.11 13.77
N GLU A 84 3.69 14.24 14.42
CA GLU A 84 2.75 15.00 15.26
C GLU A 84 1.91 15.98 14.45
N ARG A 85 2.44 16.45 13.34
CA ARG A 85 1.86 17.53 12.54
C ARG A 85 1.80 17.19 11.06
N ARG A 86 0.79 17.72 10.41
CA ARG A 86 0.75 17.83 8.95
C ARG A 86 0.88 19.30 8.60
N GLN A 87 1.84 19.62 7.73
CA GLN A 87 2.14 20.98 7.33
C GLN A 87 2.33 21.13 5.82
N TYR A 88 2.17 22.35 5.35
CA TYR A 88 2.30 22.71 3.95
C TYR A 88 3.27 23.88 3.82
N LEU A 89 4.17 23.78 2.87
CA LEU A 89 5.16 24.84 2.59
C LEU A 89 4.72 25.68 1.39
N ASP A 90 5.16 26.96 1.38
CA ASP A 90 5.19 27.79 0.19
C ASP A 90 6.44 27.52 -0.65
N ASN A 91 6.59 28.29 -1.72
CA ASN A 91 7.73 28.15 -2.66
C ASN A 91 9.08 28.51 -2.01
N ASP A 92 9.06 29.36 -0.98
CA ASP A 92 10.26 29.80 -0.25
C ASP A 92 10.61 28.86 0.91
N GLY A 93 9.78 27.82 1.13
CA GLY A 93 9.96 26.81 2.18
C GLY A 93 9.41 27.22 3.53
N ASN A 94 8.58 28.27 3.60
CA ASN A 94 7.91 28.66 4.84
C ASN A 94 6.65 27.84 5.04
N VAL A 95 6.31 27.53 6.30
CA VAL A 95 5.07 26.83 6.64
C VAL A 95 3.89 27.81 6.50
N VAL A 96 3.01 27.55 5.53
CA VAL A 96 1.80 28.37 5.28
C VAL A 96 0.56 27.80 5.95
N HIS A 97 0.57 26.52 6.28
CA HIS A 97 -0.51 25.86 7.03
C HIS A 97 0.04 24.72 7.85
N SER A 98 -0.47 24.53 9.07
CA SER A 98 -0.10 23.41 9.93
C SER A 98 -1.28 23.00 10.81
N VAL A 99 -1.50 21.70 10.93
CA VAL A 99 -2.50 21.12 11.83
C VAL A 99 -1.88 20.01 12.66
N ASN A 100 -2.30 19.90 13.91
CA ASN A 100 -1.94 18.73 14.72
C ASN A 100 -2.66 17.51 14.14
N ALA A 101 -1.89 16.55 13.68
CA ALA A 101 -2.42 15.35 13.03
C ALA A 101 -1.44 14.20 13.26
N ASN A 102 -1.78 13.34 14.20
CA ASN A 102 -0.96 12.19 14.51
C ASN A 102 -1.00 11.17 13.38
N HIS A 103 0.16 10.89 12.82
CA HIS A 103 0.34 9.82 11.82
C HIS A 103 1.41 8.84 12.29
N ASN A 104 1.16 7.56 12.06
CA ASN A 104 2.15 6.52 12.31
C ASN A 104 2.85 6.20 10.99
N MET A 105 4.06 6.72 10.82
CA MET A 105 4.86 6.53 9.63
C MET A 105 5.68 5.25 9.75
N THR A 106 5.52 4.35 8.80
CA THR A 106 6.27 3.09 8.75
C THR A 106 6.79 2.83 7.35
N SER A 107 7.52 1.72 7.17
CA SER A 107 7.96 1.27 5.86
C SER A 107 7.22 0.00 5.45
N TRP A 108 7.10 -0.20 4.14
CA TRP A 108 6.57 -1.45 3.60
C TRP A 108 7.39 -2.64 4.12
N ASP A 109 8.69 -2.50 4.15
CA ASP A 109 9.63 -3.53 4.55
C ASP A 109 9.43 -3.98 5.99
N LEU A 110 9.38 -3.02 6.94
CA LEU A 110 9.09 -3.34 8.34
C LEU A 110 7.74 -4.03 8.52
N THR A 111 6.70 -3.50 7.87
CA THR A 111 5.35 -4.08 7.95
C THR A 111 5.33 -5.50 7.36
N TYR A 112 5.98 -5.70 6.22
CA TYR A 112 6.08 -7.02 5.59
C TYR A 112 6.77 -8.04 6.49
N HIS A 113 7.93 -7.70 7.04
CA HIS A 113 8.67 -8.63 7.91
C HIS A 113 7.94 -8.93 9.21
N MET A 114 7.21 -7.97 9.75
CA MET A 114 6.35 -8.21 10.92
C MET A 114 5.20 -9.17 10.61
N LEU A 115 4.50 -8.97 9.50
CA LEU A 115 3.45 -9.90 9.08
C LEU A 115 4.02 -11.28 8.78
N ARG A 116 5.19 -11.37 8.13
CA ARG A 116 5.88 -12.65 7.92
C ARG A 116 6.20 -13.35 9.24
N ALA A 117 6.76 -12.64 10.22
CA ALA A 117 7.07 -13.20 11.53
C ALA A 117 5.80 -13.76 12.22
N ASN A 118 4.69 -13.03 12.17
CA ASN A 118 3.41 -13.48 12.71
C ASN A 118 2.83 -14.68 11.94
N TYR A 119 2.99 -14.71 10.62
CA TYR A 119 2.51 -15.84 9.80
C TYR A 119 3.37 -17.07 9.97
N ASP A 120 4.70 -16.94 9.99
CA ASP A 120 5.64 -18.07 10.00
C ASP A 120 5.77 -18.74 11.38
N VAL A 121 5.55 -18.01 12.48
CA VAL A 121 5.74 -18.48 13.87
C VAL A 121 4.46 -19.07 14.50
N GLN A 122 3.29 -18.92 13.85
CA GLN A 122 2.07 -19.55 14.38
C GLN A 122 2.24 -21.05 14.47
N LYS A 123 2.14 -21.59 15.70
CA LYS A 123 2.23 -23.03 15.99
C LYS A 123 1.18 -23.77 15.19
N HIS A 124 1.63 -24.59 14.27
CA HIS A 124 0.80 -25.60 13.63
C HIS A 124 0.54 -26.72 14.64
N GLY A 125 -0.71 -27.04 14.89
CA GLY A 125 -1.04 -28.38 15.30
C GLY A 125 -0.51 -29.33 14.22
N GLU A 126 -0.02 -30.49 14.58
CA GLU A 126 0.68 -31.52 13.80
C GLU A 126 0.32 -31.54 12.30
N GLY A 127 0.98 -30.75 11.47
CA GLY A 127 0.81 -30.70 10.04
C GLY A 127 1.87 -29.84 9.36
N VAL A 128 2.41 -30.30 8.24
CA VAL A 128 3.41 -29.58 7.44
C VAL A 128 2.75 -28.47 6.64
N CYS A 129 3.14 -27.20 6.86
CA CYS A 129 2.78 -26.08 5.99
C CYS A 129 3.69 -26.07 4.76
N VAL A 130 3.14 -26.30 3.57
CA VAL A 130 3.88 -26.28 2.32
C VAL A 130 3.75 -24.89 1.69
N SER A 131 4.79 -24.05 1.82
CA SER A 131 4.93 -22.83 1.03
C SER A 131 5.50 -23.19 -0.33
N TRP A 132 4.72 -23.02 -1.40
CA TRP A 132 5.21 -23.17 -2.76
C TRP A 132 5.88 -21.88 -3.22
N ARG A 133 7.14 -21.99 -3.64
CA ARG A 133 7.82 -20.89 -4.35
C ARG A 133 7.73 -21.20 -5.83
N CYS A 134 7.11 -20.33 -6.61
CA CYS A 134 7.24 -20.37 -8.06
C CYS A 134 8.70 -20.08 -8.39
N THR A 135 9.40 -21.09 -8.88
CA THR A 135 10.71 -20.90 -9.50
C THR A 135 10.46 -20.51 -10.95
N SER A 136 11.33 -19.73 -11.56
CA SER A 136 11.31 -19.40 -13.00
C SER A 136 11.43 -20.64 -13.92
N ASP A 137 11.41 -21.81 -13.35
CA ASP A 137 11.37 -23.08 -14.06
C ASP A 137 9.90 -23.44 -14.31
N HIS A 138 9.43 -23.18 -15.52
CA HIS A 138 8.08 -23.52 -15.98
C HIS A 138 7.75 -25.01 -15.99
N SER A 139 8.69 -25.88 -15.63
CA SER A 139 8.52 -27.33 -15.58
C SER A 139 7.88 -27.84 -14.28
N VAL A 140 7.81 -27.02 -13.22
CA VAL A 140 7.21 -27.42 -11.94
C VAL A 140 5.79 -26.90 -11.85
N THR A 141 4.84 -27.73 -12.28
CA THR A 141 3.39 -27.51 -12.09
C THR A 141 2.88 -28.39 -10.96
N GLY A 142 2.21 -27.80 -9.97
CA GLY A 142 1.50 -28.53 -8.92
C GLY A 142 0.04 -28.11 -8.87
N THR A 143 -0.86 -29.04 -8.59
CA THR A 143 -2.28 -28.76 -8.34
C THR A 143 -2.55 -28.85 -6.86
N ILE A 144 -3.13 -27.80 -6.26
CA ILE A 144 -3.54 -27.77 -4.88
C ILE A 144 -5.06 -27.70 -4.83
N ALA A 145 -5.71 -28.67 -4.17
CA ALA A 145 -7.13 -28.60 -3.90
C ALA A 145 -7.37 -27.75 -2.63
N ALA A 146 -8.32 -26.84 -2.72
CA ALA A 146 -8.69 -25.98 -1.60
C ALA A 146 -10.21 -25.76 -1.55
N ASP A 147 -10.75 -25.43 -0.40
CA ASP A 147 -12.15 -25.03 -0.25
C ASP A 147 -12.40 -23.65 -0.91
N ARG A 148 -11.44 -22.73 -0.79
CA ARG A 148 -11.53 -21.37 -1.35
C ARG A 148 -10.18 -20.85 -1.85
N LEU A 149 -10.24 -20.02 -2.88
CA LEU A 149 -9.10 -19.26 -3.43
C LEU A 149 -9.26 -17.78 -3.09
N ILE A 150 -8.24 -17.19 -2.48
CA ILE A 150 -8.16 -15.77 -2.19
C ILE A 150 -7.18 -15.13 -3.17
N GLY A 151 -7.68 -14.22 -4.02
CA GLY A 151 -6.87 -13.38 -4.90
C GLY A 151 -6.36 -12.15 -4.14
N ALA A 152 -5.09 -12.18 -3.75
CA ALA A 152 -4.35 -11.08 -3.11
C ALA A 152 -3.10 -10.71 -3.94
N ASP A 153 -3.15 -10.96 -5.24
CA ASP A 153 -2.04 -10.92 -6.19
C ASP A 153 -1.80 -9.51 -6.80
N GLY A 154 -2.27 -8.49 -6.08
CA GLY A 154 -1.97 -7.10 -6.33
C GLY A 154 -2.77 -6.45 -7.47
N PRO A 155 -2.47 -5.18 -7.84
CA PRO A 155 -3.31 -4.40 -8.74
C PRO A 155 -3.32 -4.93 -10.19
N ASN A 156 -2.35 -5.76 -10.58
CA ASN A 156 -2.33 -6.51 -11.86
C ASN A 156 -2.88 -7.94 -11.70
N SER A 157 -3.84 -8.14 -10.83
CA SER A 157 -4.35 -9.45 -10.45
C SER A 157 -4.64 -10.36 -11.65
N PHE A 158 -3.95 -11.50 -11.68
CA PHE A 158 -4.22 -12.58 -12.62
C PHE A 158 -5.56 -13.24 -12.27
N ILE A 159 -5.84 -13.44 -10.97
CA ILE A 159 -7.09 -14.06 -10.52
C ILE A 159 -8.29 -13.22 -10.99
N ARG A 160 -8.25 -11.89 -10.80
CA ARG A 160 -9.31 -11.00 -11.31
C ARG A 160 -9.46 -11.12 -12.82
N SER A 161 -8.37 -11.20 -13.57
CA SER A 161 -8.42 -11.25 -15.03
C SER A 161 -9.11 -12.49 -15.60
N LEU A 162 -9.18 -13.58 -14.84
CA LEU A 162 -9.91 -14.80 -15.24
C LEU A 162 -11.43 -14.57 -15.30
N PHE A 163 -11.95 -13.65 -14.48
CA PHE A 163 -13.40 -13.37 -14.38
C PHE A 163 -13.78 -12.02 -14.99
N VAL A 164 -12.86 -11.08 -15.02
CA VAL A 164 -13.05 -9.72 -15.57
C VAL A 164 -11.91 -9.39 -16.55
N PRO A 165 -11.83 -10.06 -17.70
CA PRO A 165 -10.65 -10.03 -18.56
C PRO A 165 -10.36 -8.66 -19.19
N ASN A 166 -11.39 -7.81 -19.37
CA ASN A 166 -11.24 -6.50 -20.00
C ASN A 166 -10.92 -5.37 -19.01
N LEU A 167 -10.76 -5.70 -17.73
CA LEU A 167 -10.46 -4.73 -16.70
C LEU A 167 -8.95 -4.59 -16.52
N GLY A 168 -8.40 -3.49 -17.02
CA GLY A 168 -7.00 -3.11 -16.83
C GLY A 168 -6.82 -1.90 -15.91
N ARG A 169 -5.58 -1.71 -15.43
CA ARG A 169 -5.19 -0.48 -14.73
C ARG A 169 -5.22 0.70 -15.70
N LYS A 170 -5.75 1.84 -15.24
CA LYS A 170 -5.76 3.09 -16.01
C LYS A 170 -4.63 4.00 -15.52
N TYR A 171 -3.86 4.53 -16.46
CA TYR A 171 -2.84 5.52 -16.16
C TYR A 171 -3.50 6.87 -15.80
N ALA A 172 -3.00 7.51 -14.76
CA ALA A 172 -3.60 8.73 -14.22
C ALA A 172 -3.05 10.04 -14.82
N GLY A 173 -2.09 9.94 -15.77
CA GLY A 173 -1.47 11.11 -16.43
C GLY A 173 -0.24 11.65 -15.70
N TYR A 174 0.22 11.03 -14.62
CA TYR A 174 1.38 11.47 -13.85
C TYR A 174 2.15 10.29 -13.23
N CYS A 175 3.41 10.55 -12.86
CA CYS A 175 4.26 9.60 -12.16
C CYS A 175 4.55 10.05 -10.74
N ALA A 176 4.82 9.09 -9.88
CA ALA A 176 5.42 9.28 -8.56
C ALA A 176 6.91 8.95 -8.65
N LEU A 177 7.75 9.96 -8.45
CA LEU A 177 9.18 9.82 -8.28
C LEU A 177 9.43 9.69 -6.77
N ARG A 178 10.09 8.63 -6.36
CA ARG A 178 10.23 8.28 -4.95
C ARG A 178 11.68 8.06 -4.58
N GLY A 179 12.00 8.35 -3.35
CA GLY A 179 13.33 8.10 -2.80
C GLY A 179 13.37 8.32 -1.30
N THR A 180 14.50 7.98 -0.74
CA THR A 180 14.81 8.19 0.68
C THR A 180 16.18 8.81 0.82
N VAL A 181 16.35 9.57 1.90
CA VAL A 181 17.65 10.11 2.34
C VAL A 181 17.80 9.80 3.82
N VAL A 182 18.99 9.38 4.23
CA VAL A 182 19.26 9.12 5.66
C VAL A 182 19.18 10.43 6.43
N GLU A 183 18.54 10.41 7.60
CA GLU A 183 18.24 11.59 8.40
C GLU A 183 19.47 12.46 8.70
N HIS A 184 20.63 11.86 9.03
CA HIS A 184 21.86 12.62 9.31
C HIS A 184 22.57 13.15 8.06
N GLU A 185 22.15 12.75 6.85
CA GLU A 185 22.73 13.22 5.59
C GLU A 185 22.08 14.53 5.09
N VAL A 186 20.95 14.96 5.68
CA VAL A 186 20.28 16.20 5.28
C VAL A 186 20.75 17.39 6.11
N SER A 187 20.53 18.62 5.60
CA SER A 187 20.78 19.85 6.33
C SER A 187 19.89 19.97 7.58
N ASP A 188 20.29 20.82 8.53
CA ASP A 188 19.50 21.09 9.72
C ASP A 188 18.11 21.63 9.36
N THR A 189 18.02 22.54 8.38
CA THR A 189 16.74 23.08 7.88
C THR A 189 15.84 21.99 7.33
N ALA A 190 16.36 21.05 6.55
CA ALA A 190 15.56 19.92 6.07
C ALA A 190 15.15 18.99 7.20
N ARG A 191 16.05 18.73 8.16
CA ARG A 191 15.74 17.91 9.33
C ARG A 191 14.60 18.52 10.16
N GLU A 192 14.67 19.81 10.49
CA GLU A 192 13.62 20.53 11.21
C GLU A 192 12.28 20.52 10.45
N THR A 193 12.33 20.50 9.10
CA THR A 193 11.13 20.46 8.27
C THR A 193 10.44 19.09 8.30
N PHE A 194 11.17 17.98 8.31
CA PHE A 194 10.60 16.65 8.08
C PHE A 194 10.52 15.77 9.33
N VAL A 195 11.34 16.00 10.34
CA VAL A 195 11.25 15.27 11.61
C VAL A 195 9.96 15.67 12.32
N ASP A 196 9.22 14.67 12.80
CA ASP A 196 7.92 14.81 13.48
C ASP A 196 6.81 15.47 12.63
N ASN A 197 7.08 15.74 11.36
CA ASN A 197 6.14 16.40 10.45
C ASN A 197 5.87 15.59 9.19
N PHE A 198 4.60 15.53 8.79
CA PHE A 198 4.18 15.10 7.47
C PHE A 198 4.03 16.35 6.59
N THR A 199 5.04 16.64 5.79
CA THR A 199 5.21 17.91 5.09
C THR A 199 4.84 17.78 3.62
N PHE A 200 4.11 18.77 3.10
CA PHE A 200 3.62 18.84 1.73
C PHE A 200 4.02 20.15 1.07
N TYR A 201 4.18 20.11 -0.25
CA TYR A 201 4.22 21.27 -1.13
C TYR A 201 3.38 20.98 -2.37
N HIS A 202 2.63 22.00 -2.83
CA HIS A 202 1.85 21.98 -4.05
C HIS A 202 2.25 23.13 -4.97
N GLY A 203 2.68 22.82 -6.18
CA GLY A 203 2.93 23.76 -7.26
C GLY A 203 2.15 23.38 -8.53
N PRO A 204 2.18 24.19 -9.60
CA PRO A 204 1.51 23.90 -10.86
C PRO A 204 1.89 22.54 -11.45
N GLY A 205 0.95 21.57 -11.46
CA GLY A 205 1.19 20.20 -11.92
C GLY A 205 2.15 19.38 -11.04
N ILE A 206 2.42 19.84 -9.83
CA ILE A 206 3.38 19.26 -8.91
C ILE A 206 2.75 19.09 -7.52
N GLN A 207 2.96 17.93 -6.94
CA GLN A 207 2.84 17.73 -5.51
C GLN A 207 4.05 16.96 -5.01
N ILE A 208 4.65 17.39 -3.92
CA ILE A 208 5.64 16.58 -3.21
C ILE A 208 5.26 16.49 -1.73
N LEU A 209 5.54 15.34 -1.14
CA LEU A 209 5.39 15.11 0.29
C LEU A 209 6.64 14.46 0.85
N GLY A 210 6.91 14.71 2.12
CA GLY A 210 8.03 14.13 2.86
C GLY A 210 7.64 13.79 4.29
N CYS A 211 8.18 12.69 4.78
CA CYS A 211 8.00 12.25 6.17
C CYS A 211 9.15 11.34 6.61
N LEU A 212 9.35 11.28 7.92
CA LEU A 212 10.29 10.37 8.53
C LEU A 212 9.70 8.95 8.59
N ILE A 213 10.49 7.95 8.25
CA ILE A 213 10.13 6.53 8.33
C ILE A 213 11.26 5.75 9.02
N PRO A 214 10.99 4.51 9.50
CA PRO A 214 12.05 3.65 10.01
C PRO A 214 13.20 3.50 9.02
N GLY A 215 14.42 3.50 9.54
CA GLY A 215 15.66 3.31 8.76
C GLY A 215 15.88 1.86 8.32
N LEU A 216 17.08 1.57 7.83
CA LEU A 216 17.47 0.22 7.42
C LEU A 216 17.26 -0.78 8.58
N ASN A 217 16.80 -1.98 8.24
CA ASN A 217 16.44 -3.02 9.21
C ASN A 217 15.36 -2.57 10.22
N GLY A 218 14.59 -1.52 9.88
CA GLY A 218 13.54 -0.96 10.70
C GLY A 218 14.03 -0.25 11.95
N THR A 219 15.25 0.33 11.96
CA THR A 219 15.73 1.12 13.07
C THR A 219 14.87 2.37 13.29
N LEU A 220 14.66 2.73 14.56
CA LEU A 220 13.95 3.94 14.97
C LEU A 220 14.90 4.97 15.61
N GLU A 221 16.21 4.67 15.64
CA GLU A 221 17.21 5.51 16.25
C GLU A 221 17.34 6.84 15.52
N PRO A 222 17.26 7.98 16.23
CA PRO A 222 17.46 9.30 15.64
C PRO A 222 18.80 9.40 14.89
N GLY A 223 18.75 10.00 13.70
CA GLY A 223 19.88 10.10 12.78
C GLY A 223 20.03 8.92 11.83
N GLU A 224 19.55 7.72 12.18
CA GLU A 224 19.61 6.52 11.33
C GLU A 224 18.30 6.23 10.57
N ARG A 225 17.28 7.01 10.86
CA ARG A 225 15.97 6.92 10.17
C ARG A 225 16.07 7.45 8.75
N LEU A 226 15.04 7.21 7.94
CA LEU A 226 14.98 7.68 6.56
C LEU A 226 13.94 8.79 6.41
N ILE A 227 14.30 9.85 5.71
CA ILE A 227 13.32 10.83 5.21
C ILE A 227 12.87 10.32 3.84
N ASN A 228 11.62 9.86 3.77
CA ASN A 228 10.98 9.41 2.55
C ASN A 228 10.29 10.57 1.85
N PHE A 229 10.42 10.65 0.52
CA PHE A 229 9.64 11.59 -0.27
C PHE A 229 8.89 10.91 -1.41
N VAL A 230 7.77 11.51 -1.80
CA VAL A 230 7.02 11.17 -3.00
C VAL A 230 6.75 12.45 -3.78
N TYR A 231 7.35 12.55 -4.95
CA TYR A 231 7.25 13.68 -5.86
C TYR A 231 6.38 13.30 -7.06
N TYR A 232 5.17 13.85 -7.11
CA TYR A 232 4.25 13.67 -8.23
C TYR A 232 4.44 14.77 -9.26
N THR A 233 4.57 14.39 -10.52
CA THR A 233 4.65 15.31 -11.63
C THR A 233 4.00 14.74 -12.88
N ASN A 234 3.43 15.63 -13.70
CA ASN A 234 2.63 15.25 -14.86
C ASN A 234 3.50 14.78 -16.02
N PHE A 235 3.10 13.64 -16.59
CA PHE A 235 3.66 13.10 -17.83
C PHE A 235 2.49 12.66 -18.71
N PRO A 236 2.17 13.40 -19.79
CA PRO A 236 1.09 13.02 -20.68
C PRO A 236 1.29 11.61 -21.26
N GLU A 237 0.21 10.84 -21.34
CA GLU A 237 0.26 9.49 -21.91
C GLU A 237 0.80 9.54 -23.34
N GLY A 238 1.71 8.62 -23.68
CA GLY A 238 2.36 8.55 -24.99
C GLY A 238 3.45 9.60 -25.25
N SER A 239 3.72 10.52 -24.31
CA SER A 239 4.77 11.54 -24.50
C SER A 239 6.18 10.95 -24.44
N ASP A 240 7.13 11.62 -25.12
CA ASP A 240 8.55 11.28 -25.05
C ASP A 240 9.10 11.39 -23.64
N ALA A 241 8.63 12.39 -22.86
CA ALA A 241 9.00 12.56 -21.47
C ALA A 241 8.58 11.37 -20.58
N LEU A 242 7.37 10.81 -20.80
CA LEU A 242 6.94 9.61 -20.12
C LEU A 242 7.78 8.40 -20.54
N ASN A 243 8.06 8.26 -21.81
CA ASN A 243 8.90 7.18 -22.33
C ASN A 243 10.31 7.24 -21.74
N ASP A 244 10.88 8.42 -21.66
CA ASP A 244 12.21 8.65 -21.12
C ASP A 244 12.30 8.29 -19.63
N ILE A 245 11.42 8.84 -18.79
CA ILE A 245 11.46 8.60 -17.34
C ILE A 245 11.08 7.15 -16.96
N MET A 246 10.34 6.43 -17.80
CA MET A 246 9.94 5.04 -17.61
C MET A 246 10.89 4.05 -18.29
N THR A 247 12.01 4.50 -18.85
CA THR A 247 13.07 3.65 -19.42
C THR A 247 14.26 3.62 -18.45
N ASP A 248 14.74 2.42 -18.12
CA ASP A 248 15.84 2.23 -17.18
C ASP A 248 17.23 2.45 -17.86
N ALA A 249 18.29 2.40 -17.04
CA ALA A 249 19.66 2.59 -17.50
C ALA A 249 20.14 1.55 -18.52
N GLU A 250 19.46 0.40 -18.61
CA GLU A 250 19.72 -0.65 -19.59
C GLU A 250 18.92 -0.46 -20.89
N GLY A 251 18.10 0.60 -20.97
CA GLY A 251 17.22 0.89 -22.12
C GLY A 251 15.92 0.10 -22.12
N ARG A 252 15.59 -0.61 -21.04
CA ARG A 252 14.34 -1.36 -20.92
C ARG A 252 13.20 -0.45 -20.51
N ARG A 253 12.14 -0.41 -21.31
CA ARG A 253 10.90 0.33 -21.00
C ARG A 253 10.06 -0.42 -19.98
N HIS A 254 9.77 0.23 -18.86
CA HIS A 254 8.86 -0.29 -17.83
C HIS A 254 7.45 0.27 -18.02
N ARG A 255 6.47 -0.58 -17.78
CA ARG A 255 5.06 -0.17 -17.93
C ARG A 255 4.53 0.55 -16.70
N ILE A 256 4.95 0.13 -15.50
CA ILE A 256 4.41 0.63 -14.23
C ILE A 256 5.50 1.16 -13.31
N THR A 257 6.58 0.41 -13.10
CA THR A 257 7.62 0.80 -12.14
C THR A 257 9.00 0.58 -12.74
N VAL A 258 9.82 1.62 -12.73
CA VAL A 258 11.26 1.53 -12.89
C VAL A 258 11.83 1.25 -11.50
N PRO A 259 12.45 0.07 -11.27
CA PRO A 259 12.87 -0.33 -9.93
C PRO A 259 13.96 0.58 -9.35
N PRO A 260 14.10 0.62 -8.01
CA PRO A 260 15.20 1.32 -7.34
C PRO A 260 16.56 0.88 -7.87
N GLY A 261 17.46 1.87 -8.02
CA GLY A 261 18.81 1.63 -8.52
C GLY A 261 18.92 1.36 -10.02
N THR A 262 17.79 1.32 -10.76
CA THR A 262 17.79 1.10 -12.22
C THR A 262 17.36 2.32 -13.03
N VAL A 263 16.91 3.40 -12.39
CA VAL A 263 16.51 4.63 -13.08
C VAL A 263 17.67 5.18 -13.89
N ASP A 264 17.40 5.57 -15.16
CA ASP A 264 18.45 6.17 -16.01
C ASP A 264 19.03 7.43 -15.35
N PRO A 265 20.37 7.52 -15.16
CA PRO A 265 20.99 8.63 -14.47
C PRO A 265 20.76 9.99 -15.17
N LYS A 266 20.62 10.02 -16.50
CA LYS A 266 20.36 11.27 -17.24
C LYS A 266 18.91 11.72 -17.05
N ALA A 267 17.97 10.76 -17.09
CA ALA A 267 16.57 11.04 -16.81
C ALA A 267 16.40 11.54 -15.37
N TRP A 268 17.06 10.89 -14.39
CA TRP A 268 17.03 11.35 -13.01
C TRP A 268 17.67 12.73 -12.82
N LYS A 269 18.80 12.99 -13.44
CA LYS A 269 19.46 14.32 -13.40
C LYS A 269 18.53 15.44 -13.84
N ARG A 270 17.77 15.24 -14.93
CA ARG A 270 16.76 16.22 -15.36
C ARG A 270 15.69 16.47 -14.29
N GLN A 271 15.26 15.43 -13.57
CA GLN A 271 14.29 15.59 -12.49
C GLN A 271 14.87 16.33 -11.28
N GLN A 272 16.16 16.12 -10.97
CA GLN A 272 16.87 16.90 -9.94
C GLN A 272 16.97 18.38 -10.31
N GLU A 273 17.28 18.70 -11.56
CA GLU A 273 17.34 20.09 -12.06
C GLU A 273 15.97 20.77 -12.01
N LEU A 274 14.89 20.04 -12.37
CA LEU A 274 13.53 20.54 -12.23
C LEU A 274 13.12 20.72 -10.77
N ALA A 275 13.53 19.81 -9.89
CA ALA A 275 13.29 19.93 -8.46
C ALA A 275 13.94 21.18 -7.86
N VAL A 276 15.20 21.44 -8.19
CA VAL A 276 15.92 22.68 -7.75
C VAL A 276 15.21 23.94 -8.24
N LYS A 277 14.62 23.90 -9.43
CA LYS A 277 13.95 25.06 -10.02
C LYS A 277 12.54 25.33 -9.46
N HIS A 278 11.82 24.28 -9.08
CA HIS A 278 10.37 24.35 -8.84
C HIS A 278 9.93 23.96 -7.43
N LEU A 279 10.81 23.38 -6.62
CA LEU A 279 10.47 22.95 -5.27
C LEU A 279 11.13 23.85 -4.22
N PRO A 280 10.52 23.96 -3.02
CA PRO A 280 11.20 24.51 -1.85
C PRO A 280 12.54 23.82 -1.61
N SER A 281 13.53 24.56 -1.13
CA SER A 281 14.92 24.09 -0.99
C SER A 281 15.06 22.79 -0.20
N GLN A 282 14.24 22.60 0.84
CA GLN A 282 14.24 21.40 1.67
C GLN A 282 13.86 20.16 0.85
N PHE A 283 12.84 20.25 0.00
CA PHE A 283 12.44 19.17 -0.89
C PHE A 283 13.42 18.94 -2.04
N ALA A 284 13.94 20.03 -2.63
CA ALA A 284 14.96 19.95 -3.66
C ALA A 284 16.22 19.22 -3.16
N GLU A 285 16.59 19.43 -1.90
CA GLU A 285 17.67 18.71 -1.23
C GLU A 285 17.41 17.21 -1.18
N LEU A 286 16.20 16.77 -0.78
CA LEU A 286 15.86 15.34 -0.74
C LEU A 286 15.95 14.68 -2.10
N VAL A 287 15.40 15.31 -3.14
CA VAL A 287 15.47 14.80 -4.52
C VAL A 287 16.91 14.72 -5.01
N SER A 288 17.74 15.71 -4.66
CA SER A 288 19.15 15.78 -5.06
C SER A 288 20.00 14.71 -4.38
N LYS A 289 19.71 14.37 -3.12
CA LYS A 289 20.49 13.42 -2.29
C LYS A 289 20.03 11.97 -2.41
N ALA A 290 18.88 11.70 -3.02
CA ALA A 290 18.37 10.34 -3.17
C ALA A 290 19.32 9.44 -3.98
N LYS A 291 19.86 8.40 -3.35
CA LYS A 291 20.84 7.49 -3.94
C LYS A 291 20.24 6.39 -4.82
N SER A 292 19.06 5.94 -4.46
CA SER A 292 18.35 4.84 -5.15
C SER A 292 16.88 5.22 -5.43
N PRO A 293 16.65 6.25 -6.28
CA PRO A 293 15.30 6.63 -6.63
C PRO A 293 14.61 5.54 -7.43
N PHE A 294 13.28 5.54 -7.39
CA PHE A 294 12.45 4.74 -8.27
C PHE A 294 11.26 5.54 -8.80
N VAL A 295 10.74 5.12 -9.93
CA VAL A 295 9.65 5.82 -10.62
C VAL A 295 8.47 4.90 -10.80
N GLN A 296 7.29 5.39 -10.47
CA GLN A 296 6.05 4.64 -10.60
C GLN A 296 5.02 5.44 -11.38
N ALA A 297 4.57 4.90 -12.51
CA ALA A 297 3.41 5.43 -13.20
C ALA A 297 2.17 5.25 -12.30
N VAL A 298 1.51 6.36 -11.94
CA VAL A 298 0.33 6.30 -11.09
C VAL A 298 -0.84 5.76 -11.88
N THR A 299 -1.48 4.75 -11.34
CA THR A 299 -2.62 4.08 -11.97
C THR A 299 -3.65 3.75 -10.92
N ASP A 300 -4.88 3.52 -11.35
CA ASP A 300 -5.95 2.99 -10.53
C ASP A 300 -6.67 1.83 -11.22
N VAL A 301 -7.36 1.02 -10.43
CA VAL A 301 -8.24 -0.07 -10.90
C VAL A 301 -9.24 -0.40 -9.80
N LEU A 302 -10.48 -0.71 -10.20
CA LEU A 302 -11.54 -1.16 -9.29
C LEU A 302 -12.27 -2.34 -9.94
N SER A 303 -12.28 -3.50 -9.28
CA SER A 303 -13.10 -4.64 -9.70
C SER A 303 -14.59 -4.34 -9.52
N PRO A 304 -15.45 -4.70 -10.46
CA PRO A 304 -16.89 -4.57 -10.28
C PRO A 304 -17.44 -5.49 -9.20
N GLU A 305 -16.77 -6.63 -8.97
CA GLU A 305 -17.15 -7.67 -8.01
C GLU A 305 -15.95 -8.07 -7.16
N ASN A 306 -16.22 -8.49 -5.92
CA ASN A 306 -15.20 -8.98 -4.99
C ASN A 306 -15.23 -10.51 -4.81
N GLU A 307 -16.17 -11.23 -5.48
CA GLU A 307 -16.29 -12.68 -5.38
C GLU A 307 -16.80 -13.30 -6.68
N PHE A 308 -16.45 -14.57 -6.90
CA PHE A 308 -16.81 -15.36 -8.06
C PHE A 308 -17.04 -16.81 -7.67
N LEU A 309 -17.71 -17.58 -8.55
CA LEU A 309 -17.98 -19.01 -8.36
C LEU A 309 -18.68 -19.31 -7.03
N ASP A 310 -19.73 -18.55 -6.73
CA ASP A 310 -20.53 -18.69 -5.50
C ASP A 310 -19.66 -18.61 -4.22
N GLY A 311 -18.77 -17.61 -4.18
CA GLY A 311 -17.89 -17.33 -3.05
C GLY A 311 -16.69 -18.25 -2.92
N ARG A 312 -16.43 -19.12 -3.91
CA ARG A 312 -15.21 -19.96 -3.91
C ARG A 312 -13.96 -19.21 -4.30
N VAL A 313 -14.09 -18.09 -5.01
CA VAL A 313 -12.99 -17.19 -5.33
C VAL A 313 -13.32 -15.79 -4.81
N VAL A 314 -12.40 -15.20 -4.06
CA VAL A 314 -12.58 -13.90 -3.41
C VAL A 314 -11.38 -13.00 -3.74
N LEU A 315 -11.62 -11.72 -4.01
CA LEU A 315 -10.57 -10.70 -4.19
C LEU A 315 -10.44 -9.83 -2.94
N ILE A 316 -9.20 -9.51 -2.56
CA ILE A 316 -8.89 -8.63 -1.43
C ILE A 316 -7.75 -7.66 -1.78
N GLY A 317 -7.66 -6.55 -1.05
CA GLY A 317 -6.61 -5.56 -1.18
C GLY A 317 -6.51 -5.00 -2.60
N ASP A 318 -5.30 -4.77 -3.08
CA ASP A 318 -5.07 -4.20 -4.41
C ASP A 318 -5.57 -5.11 -5.57
N ALA A 319 -5.82 -6.41 -5.33
CA ALA A 319 -6.44 -7.28 -6.32
C ALA A 319 -7.92 -6.92 -6.53
N LEU A 320 -8.61 -6.47 -5.49
CA LEU A 320 -9.95 -5.91 -5.54
C LEU A 320 -9.92 -4.48 -6.09
N ALA A 321 -9.12 -3.59 -5.45
CA ALA A 321 -9.05 -2.19 -5.85
C ALA A 321 -7.65 -1.62 -5.59
N GLY A 322 -6.94 -1.27 -6.67
CA GLY A 322 -5.69 -0.54 -6.62
C GLY A 322 -5.95 0.97 -6.64
N PHE A 323 -5.58 1.67 -5.59
CA PHE A 323 -5.84 3.10 -5.43
C PHE A 323 -4.69 3.97 -5.90
N ARG A 324 -5.02 5.21 -6.30
CA ARG A 324 -4.03 6.28 -6.36
C ARG A 324 -3.50 6.56 -4.95
N PRO A 325 -2.19 6.85 -4.80
CA PRO A 325 -1.55 6.87 -3.48
C PRO A 325 -1.96 8.02 -2.54
N HIS A 326 -2.69 9.02 -3.03
CA HIS A 326 -3.05 10.23 -2.26
C HIS A 326 -3.87 9.97 -1.00
N THR A 327 -4.62 8.87 -0.96
CA THR A 327 -5.44 8.49 0.21
C THR A 327 -4.66 7.76 1.28
N VAL A 328 -3.44 7.27 0.97
CA VAL A 328 -2.61 6.38 1.83
C VAL A 328 -3.36 5.16 2.39
N ALA A 329 -4.41 4.69 1.68
CA ALA A 329 -5.39 3.75 2.21
C ALA A 329 -5.19 2.29 1.78
N SER A 330 -4.27 1.97 0.84
CA SER A 330 -4.11 0.59 0.32
C SER A 330 -3.78 -0.43 1.41
N THR A 331 -2.92 -0.08 2.35
CA THR A 331 -2.58 -0.98 3.48
C THR A 331 -3.76 -1.16 4.42
N SER A 332 -4.50 -0.08 4.69
CA SER A 332 -5.73 -0.14 5.50
C SER A 332 -6.82 -0.97 4.83
N GLN A 333 -6.97 -0.90 3.50
CA GLN A 333 -7.88 -1.76 2.76
C GLN A 333 -7.50 -3.23 2.91
N ALA A 334 -6.23 -3.58 2.70
CA ALA A 334 -5.77 -4.95 2.80
C ALA A 334 -6.03 -5.54 4.20
N ALA A 335 -5.82 -4.74 5.24
CA ALA A 335 -6.11 -5.13 6.63
C ALA A 335 -7.62 -5.25 6.89
N PHE A 336 -8.41 -4.29 6.42
CA PHE A 336 -9.87 -4.31 6.55
C PHE A 336 -10.47 -5.53 5.86
N ASP A 337 -10.08 -5.79 4.61
CA ASP A 337 -10.58 -6.93 3.83
C ASP A 337 -10.24 -8.26 4.52
N ALA A 338 -9.03 -8.37 5.08
CA ALA A 338 -8.61 -9.55 5.82
C ALA A 338 -9.45 -9.79 7.09
N MET A 339 -9.67 -8.74 7.90
CA MET A 339 -10.42 -8.83 9.15
C MET A 339 -11.88 -9.15 8.89
N ILE A 340 -12.55 -8.40 8.03
CA ILE A 340 -13.99 -8.61 7.77
C ILE A 340 -14.26 -9.94 7.05
N TYR A 341 -13.28 -10.43 6.24
CA TYR A 341 -13.39 -11.75 5.65
C TYR A 341 -13.26 -12.86 6.72
N ALA A 342 -12.36 -12.69 7.68
CA ALA A 342 -12.23 -13.59 8.81
C ALA A 342 -13.53 -13.61 9.66
N ASP A 343 -14.11 -12.44 9.94
CA ASP A 343 -15.39 -12.32 10.67
C ASP A 343 -16.53 -13.03 9.91
N TYR A 344 -16.55 -12.94 8.57
CA TYR A 344 -17.50 -13.70 7.74
C TYR A 344 -17.26 -15.23 7.87
N VAL A 345 -16.02 -15.68 7.77
CA VAL A 345 -15.66 -17.11 7.90
C VAL A 345 -15.98 -17.63 9.30
N ALA A 346 -15.83 -16.79 10.32
CA ALA A 346 -16.22 -17.09 11.69
C ALA A 346 -17.76 -17.19 11.91
N GLY A 347 -18.53 -16.67 10.92
CA GLY A 347 -20.00 -16.59 11.01
C GLY A 347 -20.50 -15.40 11.81
N GLU A 348 -19.64 -14.45 12.15
CA GLU A 348 -19.96 -13.22 12.88
C GLU A 348 -20.60 -12.16 11.96
N VAL A 349 -20.26 -12.19 10.68
CA VAL A 349 -20.78 -11.28 9.66
C VAL A 349 -21.45 -12.09 8.55
N PRO A 350 -22.72 -11.79 8.16
CA PRO A 350 -23.39 -12.39 7.01
C PRO A 350 -22.66 -12.10 5.70
N TRP A 351 -22.83 -12.99 4.71
CA TRP A 351 -22.20 -12.89 3.38
C TRP A 351 -22.50 -11.58 2.66
N ASP A 352 -23.76 -11.18 2.64
CA ASP A 352 -24.22 -9.95 1.98
C ASP A 352 -23.65 -8.68 2.64
N ILE A 353 -23.50 -8.70 3.98
CA ILE A 353 -22.90 -7.62 4.75
C ILE A 353 -21.39 -7.53 4.45
N TRP A 354 -20.69 -8.67 4.45
CA TRP A 354 -19.29 -8.72 4.07
C TRP A 354 -19.08 -8.13 2.66
N LYS A 355 -19.82 -8.63 1.68
CA LYS A 355 -19.73 -8.19 0.28
C LYS A 355 -19.97 -6.68 0.15
N ARG A 356 -21.05 -6.17 0.74
CA ARG A 356 -21.43 -4.76 0.70
C ARG A 356 -20.38 -3.85 1.36
N ARG A 357 -19.89 -4.21 2.55
CA ARG A 357 -18.90 -3.40 3.27
C ARG A 357 -17.56 -3.36 2.53
N THR A 358 -17.10 -4.47 1.99
CA THR A 358 -15.83 -4.56 1.25
C THR A 358 -15.91 -3.74 -0.05
N MET A 359 -16.98 -3.91 -0.82
CA MET A 359 -17.20 -3.14 -2.05
C MET A 359 -17.41 -1.65 -1.76
N GLY A 360 -18.14 -1.32 -0.69
CA GLY A 360 -18.35 0.07 -0.26
C GLY A 360 -17.03 0.77 0.06
N TYR A 361 -16.17 0.11 0.83
CA TYR A 361 -14.83 0.62 1.12
C TYR A 361 -14.03 0.85 -0.18
N ALA A 362 -13.96 -0.16 -1.03
CA ALA A 362 -13.20 -0.12 -2.27
C ALA A 362 -13.66 1.02 -3.19
N ARG A 363 -14.97 1.16 -3.42
CA ARG A 363 -15.57 2.21 -4.26
C ARG A 363 -15.33 3.61 -3.69
N PHE A 364 -15.56 3.77 -2.39
CA PHE A 364 -15.41 5.06 -1.71
C PHE A 364 -13.96 5.56 -1.79
N ILE A 365 -12.99 4.72 -1.41
CA ILE A 365 -11.58 5.10 -1.41
C ILE A 365 -11.04 5.27 -2.84
N HIS A 366 -11.47 4.43 -3.79
CA HIS A 366 -11.09 4.58 -5.19
C HIS A 366 -11.52 5.95 -5.74
N LYS A 367 -12.80 6.30 -5.59
CA LYS A 367 -13.31 7.61 -6.02
C LYS A 367 -12.54 8.75 -5.39
N ARG A 368 -12.35 8.69 -4.07
CA ARG A 368 -11.61 9.70 -3.33
C ARG A 368 -10.16 9.84 -3.82
N GLY A 369 -9.47 8.73 -4.09
CA GLY A 369 -8.11 8.75 -4.63
C GLY A 369 -8.03 9.40 -6.01
N VAL A 370 -9.02 9.16 -6.85
CA VAL A 370 -9.14 9.82 -8.16
C VAL A 370 -9.36 11.33 -8.00
N ASP A 371 -10.31 11.74 -7.14
CA ASP A 371 -10.63 13.15 -6.92
C ASP A 371 -9.43 13.92 -6.34
N MET A 372 -8.79 13.37 -5.30
CA MET A 372 -7.59 13.99 -4.69
C MET A 372 -6.42 14.07 -5.68
N GLY A 373 -6.17 13.01 -6.46
CA GLY A 373 -5.09 13.01 -7.45
C GLY A 373 -5.34 14.03 -8.57
N ASN A 374 -6.57 14.14 -9.06
CA ASN A 374 -6.92 15.12 -10.08
C ASN A 374 -6.74 16.56 -9.56
N ARG A 375 -7.23 16.85 -8.34
CA ARG A 375 -7.05 18.16 -7.70
C ARG A 375 -5.58 18.49 -7.48
N SER A 376 -4.80 17.55 -6.98
CA SER A 376 -3.37 17.70 -6.73
C SER A 376 -2.58 18.01 -8.01
N GLN A 377 -2.86 17.31 -9.11
CA GLN A 377 -2.07 17.39 -10.33
C GLN A 377 -2.56 18.44 -11.33
N HIS A 378 -3.84 18.77 -11.31
CA HIS A 378 -4.42 19.76 -12.22
C HIS A 378 -4.73 21.10 -11.55
N GLN A 379 -4.56 21.19 -10.22
CA GLN A 379 -4.79 22.40 -9.42
C GLN A 379 -6.15 23.06 -9.74
N LEU A 380 -7.18 22.25 -9.77
CA LEU A 380 -8.54 22.72 -10.05
C LEU A 380 -9.11 23.61 -8.94
N LEU A 381 -8.50 23.60 -7.75
CA LEU A 381 -8.91 24.38 -6.58
C LEU A 381 -7.69 25.05 -5.93
N PRO A 382 -7.88 26.21 -5.27
CA PRO A 382 -6.88 26.83 -4.42
C PRO A 382 -6.37 25.86 -3.33
N LEU A 383 -5.14 26.04 -2.88
CA LEU A 383 -4.53 25.18 -1.86
C LEU A 383 -5.38 25.10 -0.57
N GLU A 384 -5.97 26.19 -0.15
CA GLU A 384 -6.84 26.27 1.03
C GLU A 384 -8.07 25.36 0.91
N GLU A 385 -8.68 25.31 -0.27
CA GLU A 385 -9.80 24.41 -0.54
C GLU A 385 -9.36 22.94 -0.59
N TYR A 386 -8.19 22.65 -1.16
CA TYR A 386 -7.61 21.31 -1.13
C TYR A 386 -7.35 20.84 0.30
N ILE A 387 -6.80 21.72 1.15
CA ILE A 387 -6.52 21.41 2.56
C ILE A 387 -7.83 21.14 3.30
N ARG A 388 -8.84 22.02 3.16
CA ARG A 388 -10.15 21.87 3.80
C ARG A 388 -10.80 20.53 3.40
N ASP A 389 -10.88 20.23 2.11
CA ASP A 389 -11.46 18.98 1.62
C ASP A 389 -10.72 17.73 2.15
N ARG A 390 -9.40 17.84 2.33
CA ARG A 390 -8.61 16.76 2.91
C ARG A 390 -8.90 16.58 4.40
N ASP A 391 -9.09 17.66 5.14
CA ASP A 391 -9.34 17.62 6.57
C ASP A 391 -10.76 17.16 6.90
N GLU A 392 -11.76 17.66 6.15
CA GLU A 392 -13.17 17.25 6.29
C GLU A 392 -13.39 15.78 5.91
N ALA A 393 -12.62 15.30 4.97
CA ALA A 393 -12.70 13.96 4.44
C ALA A 393 -11.82 12.95 5.18
N SER A 394 -11.40 13.22 6.43
CA SER A 394 -10.72 12.21 7.25
C SER A 394 -11.59 10.95 7.32
N ILE A 395 -11.01 9.80 6.98
CA ILE A 395 -11.71 8.50 6.97
C ILE A 395 -12.03 8.15 8.43
N PRO A 396 -13.31 8.05 8.84
CA PRO A 396 -13.63 7.62 10.20
C PRO A 396 -13.07 6.21 10.42
N ILE A 397 -12.43 6.00 11.54
CA ILE A 397 -11.88 4.71 11.98
C ILE A 397 -13.01 3.99 12.71
N GLY A 398 -13.33 2.76 12.29
CA GLY A 398 -14.27 1.88 12.99
C GLY A 398 -15.76 2.23 12.79
N GLY A 399 -16.55 1.29 12.33
CA GLY A 399 -18.01 1.43 12.25
C GLY A 399 -18.56 2.32 11.12
N GLN A 400 -17.82 2.51 10.05
CA GLN A 400 -18.21 3.39 8.96
C GLN A 400 -19.52 3.00 8.27
N VAL A 401 -20.43 3.96 8.22
CA VAL A 401 -21.52 3.98 7.23
C VAL A 401 -20.96 4.63 5.97
N PHE A 402 -20.76 3.83 4.93
CA PHE A 402 -20.40 4.38 3.62
C PHE A 402 -21.63 5.08 3.00
N PRO A 403 -21.44 6.10 2.14
CA PRO A 403 -22.53 6.69 1.40
C PRO A 403 -23.26 5.64 0.57
N ASP A 404 -24.58 5.81 0.39
CA ASP A 404 -25.44 4.84 -0.32
C ASP A 404 -24.88 4.47 -1.70
N TRP A 405 -24.40 5.46 -2.46
CA TRP A 405 -23.80 5.23 -3.78
C TRP A 405 -22.58 4.27 -3.79
N ALA A 406 -21.89 4.16 -2.66
CA ALA A 406 -20.74 3.25 -2.52
C ALA A 406 -21.17 1.82 -2.17
N THR A 407 -22.34 1.66 -1.54
CA THR A 407 -22.84 0.38 -1.00
C THR A 407 -23.92 -0.26 -1.86
N GLU A 408 -24.45 0.43 -2.87
CA GLU A 408 -25.34 -0.15 -3.87
C GLU A 408 -24.61 -1.23 -4.69
N ILE A 409 -25.15 -2.45 -4.65
CA ILE A 409 -24.59 -3.64 -5.33
C ILE A 409 -25.48 -3.98 -6.52
#